data_e642ea4ac1725434f9c756ff72b4cbcd
#
_entry.id   e642ea4ac1725434f9c756ff72b4cbcd
#
_cell.length_a   1.000
_cell.length_b   1.000
_cell.length_c   1.000
_cell.angle_alpha   90.00
_cell.angle_beta   90.00
_cell.angle_gamma   90.00
#
_symmetry.space_group_name_H-M   'P 1'
#
loop_
_entity.id
_entity.type
_entity.pdbx_description
1 polymer ?
#
loop_
_entity_poly.entity_id
_entity_poly.type
_entity_poly.pdbx_seq_one_letter_code
_entity_poly.pdbx_strand_id
1 'polypeptide(L)'
;FITADPFVRKIPTFPWPPTRDLLLIERILPAMKPAITRWFILSKLLPAGLLSLLLKLNKSGRGDDEAILLFTSGSSGEPKGVPLTHRNVLANVCQFGTRLSLPKESGILGCLPLFHSFGCTVTLWFPIIEGAKLVTYPSPLETKRLAELIHEHQLKLLLATPTFLRGYMRRVEPELLSSLDYVVTGAEKLPSNLAESFGKKFGKLPFEGYGLTETSPATNVNLPDPEAPDDHTPVITCSKLGSV
;
A
#
# COMPACT_ATOMS: atom_id res chain seq x y z
N PHE A 1 -21.41 -12.06 -5.86
CA PHE A 1 -19.96 -12.34 -5.79
C PHE A 1 -19.28 -11.79 -7.05
N ILE A 2 -18.24 -10.99 -6.89
CA ILE A 2 -17.42 -10.49 -8.01
C ILE A 2 -16.07 -11.20 -7.94
N THR A 3 -15.67 -11.87 -9.03
CA THR A 3 -14.41 -12.62 -9.10
C THR A 3 -13.91 -12.71 -10.55
N ALA A 4 -12.83 -13.42 -10.77
CA ALA A 4 -12.29 -13.70 -12.10
C ALA A 4 -12.32 -15.21 -12.39
N ASP A 5 -12.57 -15.58 -13.64
CA ASP A 5 -12.65 -16.97 -14.09
C ASP A 5 -11.41 -17.82 -13.70
N PRO A 6 -10.17 -17.30 -13.77
CA PRO A 6 -9.00 -18.04 -13.30
C PRO A 6 -9.05 -18.42 -11.82
N PHE A 7 -9.65 -17.60 -10.96
CA PHE A 7 -9.79 -17.94 -9.53
C PHE A 7 -10.81 -19.04 -9.32
N VAL A 8 -11.94 -18.97 -10.01
CA VAL A 8 -12.97 -20.02 -9.93
C VAL A 8 -12.39 -21.38 -10.32
N ARG A 9 -11.59 -21.41 -11.39
CA ARG A 9 -10.95 -22.65 -11.86
C ARG A 9 -9.82 -23.14 -10.94
N LYS A 10 -9.08 -22.20 -10.33
CA LYS A 10 -7.92 -22.53 -9.48
C LYS A 10 -8.31 -23.09 -8.11
N ILE A 11 -9.49 -22.74 -7.62
CA ILE A 11 -9.98 -23.14 -6.30
C ILE A 11 -11.35 -23.81 -6.44
N PRO A 12 -11.43 -25.00 -7.06
CA PRO A 12 -12.72 -25.67 -7.33
C PRO A 12 -13.42 -26.15 -6.05
N THR A 13 -12.68 -26.32 -4.96
CA THR A 13 -13.21 -26.75 -3.65
C THR A 13 -13.89 -25.63 -2.87
N PHE A 14 -13.73 -24.39 -3.28
CA PHE A 14 -14.43 -23.27 -2.65
C PHE A 14 -15.94 -23.35 -2.97
N PRO A 15 -16.84 -23.11 -2.01
CA PRO A 15 -18.30 -23.15 -2.24
C PRO A 15 -18.76 -21.92 -3.03
N TRP A 16 -18.44 -21.91 -4.32
CA TRP A 16 -18.85 -20.81 -5.21
C TRP A 16 -20.38 -20.70 -5.27
N PRO A 17 -20.92 -19.47 -5.25
CA PRO A 17 -22.35 -19.28 -5.42
C PRO A 17 -22.79 -19.73 -6.82
N PRO A 18 -24.13 -19.96 -7.04
CA PRO A 18 -24.66 -20.26 -8.35
C PRO A 18 -24.21 -19.25 -9.41
N THR A 19 -24.04 -19.68 -10.65
CA THR A 19 -23.51 -18.86 -11.75
C THR A 19 -24.26 -17.54 -11.94
N ARG A 20 -25.57 -17.50 -11.61
CA ARG A 20 -26.41 -16.28 -11.66
C ARG A 20 -25.97 -15.19 -10.69
N ASP A 21 -25.38 -15.61 -9.55
CA ASP A 21 -24.93 -14.71 -8.47
C ASP A 21 -23.42 -14.43 -8.55
N LEU A 22 -22.77 -14.96 -9.60
CA LEU A 22 -21.35 -14.85 -9.85
C LEU A 22 -21.09 -13.87 -10.98
N LEU A 23 -20.54 -12.73 -10.66
CA LEU A 23 -20.12 -11.70 -11.61
C LEU A 23 -18.64 -11.90 -11.96
N LEU A 24 -18.38 -12.37 -13.17
CA LEU A 24 -17.01 -12.56 -13.67
C LEU A 24 -16.50 -11.28 -14.31
N ILE A 25 -15.34 -10.83 -13.88
CA ILE A 25 -14.69 -9.59 -14.36
C ILE A 25 -14.53 -9.63 -15.88
N GLU A 26 -14.18 -10.79 -16.43
CA GLU A 26 -14.01 -11.01 -17.87
C GLU A 26 -15.30 -10.77 -18.69
N ARG A 27 -16.46 -10.89 -18.06
CA ARG A 27 -17.77 -10.61 -18.68
C ARG A 27 -18.22 -9.17 -18.44
N ILE A 28 -17.94 -8.63 -17.24
CA ILE A 28 -18.36 -7.28 -16.87
C ILE A 28 -17.58 -6.22 -17.65
N LEU A 29 -16.25 -6.34 -17.73
CA LEU A 29 -15.41 -5.34 -18.37
C LEU A 29 -15.75 -5.06 -19.85
N PRO A 30 -15.96 -6.08 -20.71
CA PRO A 30 -16.41 -5.83 -22.08
C PRO A 30 -17.77 -5.16 -22.15
N ALA A 31 -18.71 -5.55 -21.28
CA ALA A 31 -20.05 -4.94 -21.23
C ALA A 31 -20.01 -3.47 -20.76
N MET A 32 -19.02 -3.11 -19.94
CA MET A 32 -18.83 -1.74 -19.45
C MET A 32 -18.08 -0.83 -20.43
N LYS A 33 -17.40 -1.35 -21.46
CA LYS A 33 -16.61 -0.55 -22.40
C LYS A 33 -17.33 0.69 -22.92
N PRO A 34 -18.59 0.62 -23.41
CA PRO A 34 -19.28 1.82 -23.91
C PRO A 34 -19.49 2.88 -22.82
N ALA A 35 -19.80 2.45 -21.60
CA ALA A 35 -19.96 3.35 -20.47
C ALA A 35 -18.63 4.00 -20.08
N ILE A 36 -17.56 3.21 -20.01
CA ILE A 36 -16.18 3.69 -19.72
C ILE A 36 -15.76 4.74 -20.76
N THR A 37 -15.93 4.43 -22.05
CA THR A 37 -15.58 5.36 -23.13
C THR A 37 -16.37 6.66 -23.02
N ARG A 38 -17.70 6.56 -22.78
CA ARG A 38 -18.56 7.74 -22.58
C ARG A 38 -18.08 8.60 -21.42
N TRP A 39 -17.82 8.01 -20.26
CA TRP A 39 -17.36 8.73 -19.10
C TRP A 39 -15.95 9.30 -19.27
N PHE A 40 -15.06 8.59 -19.97
CA PHE A 40 -13.75 9.10 -20.33
C PHE A 40 -13.84 10.36 -21.17
N ILE A 41 -14.69 10.38 -22.20
CA ILE A 41 -14.92 11.57 -23.05
C ILE A 41 -15.52 12.70 -22.21
N LEU A 42 -16.55 12.43 -21.43
CA LEU A 42 -17.21 13.42 -20.58
C LEU A 42 -16.23 14.02 -19.56
N SER A 43 -15.31 13.23 -19.02
CA SER A 43 -14.30 13.70 -18.06
C SER A 43 -13.29 14.69 -18.66
N LYS A 44 -13.12 14.67 -20.00
CA LYS A 44 -12.26 15.63 -20.73
C LYS A 44 -12.99 16.90 -21.15
N LEU A 45 -14.30 16.81 -21.34
CA LEU A 45 -15.12 17.91 -21.88
C LEU A 45 -15.83 18.72 -20.80
N LEU A 46 -16.16 18.08 -19.67
CA LEU A 46 -16.99 18.73 -18.64
C LEU A 46 -16.16 19.22 -17.45
N PRO A 47 -16.50 20.39 -16.89
CA PRO A 47 -15.91 20.87 -15.63
C PRO A 47 -16.15 19.86 -14.49
N ALA A 48 -15.19 19.75 -13.58
CA ALA A 48 -15.25 18.82 -12.45
C ALA A 48 -16.53 18.96 -11.59
N GLY A 49 -17.04 20.18 -11.41
CA GLY A 49 -18.28 20.45 -10.69
C GLY A 49 -19.51 19.83 -11.36
N LEU A 50 -19.60 19.86 -12.69
CA LEU A 50 -20.70 19.27 -13.44
C LEU A 50 -20.58 17.73 -13.45
N LEU A 51 -19.36 17.20 -13.57
CA LEU A 51 -19.12 15.75 -13.45
C LEU A 51 -19.52 15.23 -12.08
N SER A 52 -19.18 15.94 -11.00
CA SER A 52 -19.56 15.54 -9.63
C SER A 52 -21.08 15.53 -9.45
N LEU A 53 -21.79 16.47 -10.06
CA LEU A 53 -23.26 16.50 -10.04
C LEU A 53 -23.87 15.33 -10.82
N LEU A 54 -23.37 15.07 -12.02
CA LEU A 54 -23.84 13.95 -12.87
C LEU A 54 -23.56 12.58 -12.24
N LEU A 55 -22.42 12.44 -11.58
CA LEU A 55 -22.04 11.22 -10.85
C LEU A 55 -22.70 11.13 -9.46
N LYS A 56 -23.52 12.13 -9.09
CA LYS A 56 -24.14 12.22 -7.77
C LYS A 56 -23.14 12.09 -6.63
N LEU A 57 -21.93 12.62 -6.84
CA LEU A 57 -20.91 12.62 -5.79
C LEU A 57 -21.38 13.55 -4.67
N ASN A 58 -21.48 12.99 -3.48
CA ASN A 58 -21.89 13.76 -2.32
C ASN A 58 -20.78 14.73 -1.94
N LYS A 59 -21.04 16.05 -2.06
CA LYS A 59 -20.10 17.09 -1.69
C LYS A 59 -19.94 17.24 -0.16
N SER A 60 -20.85 16.64 0.60
CA SER A 60 -20.89 16.73 2.05
C SER A 60 -20.51 15.41 2.73
N GLY A 61 -19.67 14.59 2.08
CA GLY A 61 -19.14 13.37 2.71
C GLY A 61 -18.54 13.73 4.07
N ARG A 62 -19.06 13.09 5.12
CA ARG A 62 -18.54 13.29 6.47
C ARG A 62 -17.26 12.46 6.60
N GLY A 63 -16.26 13.01 7.27
CA GLY A 63 -15.04 12.24 7.56
C GLY A 63 -15.32 10.92 8.30
N ASP A 64 -16.45 10.81 8.93
CA ASP A 64 -16.90 9.63 9.69
C ASP A 64 -17.68 8.60 8.83
N ASP A 65 -17.96 8.91 7.56
CA ASP A 65 -18.54 7.92 6.62
C ASP A 65 -17.53 6.80 6.36
N GLU A 66 -18.04 5.57 6.18
CA GLU A 66 -17.21 4.41 5.85
C GLU A 66 -16.52 4.59 4.50
N ALA A 67 -15.21 4.47 4.50
CA ALA A 67 -14.39 4.51 3.29
C ALA A 67 -14.05 3.11 2.79
N ILE A 68 -13.75 2.19 3.70
CA ILE A 68 -13.28 0.84 3.38
C ILE A 68 -13.76 -0.13 4.46
N LEU A 69 -14.20 -1.32 4.02
CA LEU A 69 -14.41 -2.48 4.88
C LEU A 69 -13.32 -3.52 4.60
N LEU A 70 -12.48 -3.79 5.56
CA LEU A 70 -11.44 -4.82 5.47
C LEU A 70 -11.76 -5.98 6.40
N PHE A 71 -11.37 -7.20 5.99
CA PHE A 71 -11.58 -8.40 6.79
C PHE A 71 -10.27 -8.89 7.39
N THR A 72 -10.30 -9.27 8.66
CA THR A 72 -9.18 -9.89 9.38
C THR A 72 -9.55 -11.30 9.80
N SER A 73 -8.56 -12.17 9.98
CA SER A 73 -8.78 -13.56 10.41
C SER A 73 -9.30 -13.69 11.86
N GLY A 74 -9.38 -12.59 12.61
CA GLY A 74 -9.85 -12.61 14.00
C GLY A 74 -9.11 -13.62 14.91
N SER A 75 -8.90 -13.29 16.15
CA SER A 75 -8.26 -14.21 17.14
C SER A 75 -9.13 -15.42 17.48
N SER A 76 -10.42 -15.36 17.21
CA SER A 76 -11.41 -16.44 17.45
C SER A 76 -11.63 -17.36 16.24
N GLY A 77 -10.91 -17.16 15.13
CA GLY A 77 -11.06 -17.95 13.90
C GLY A 77 -12.17 -17.47 12.95
N GLU A 78 -13.14 -16.71 13.43
CA GLU A 78 -14.16 -16.12 12.57
C GLU A 78 -13.66 -14.80 11.96
N PRO A 79 -13.84 -14.59 10.63
CA PRO A 79 -13.46 -13.33 9.99
C PRO A 79 -14.21 -12.14 10.60
N LYS A 80 -13.46 -11.09 10.93
CA LYS A 80 -14.03 -9.83 11.44
C LYS A 80 -13.96 -8.75 10.36
N GLY A 81 -15.06 -8.08 10.10
CA GLY A 81 -15.10 -6.88 9.27
C GLY A 81 -14.67 -5.66 10.09
N VAL A 82 -13.68 -4.94 9.60
CA VAL A 82 -13.17 -3.70 10.17
C VAL A 82 -13.55 -2.55 9.25
N PRO A 83 -14.59 -1.76 9.58
CA PRO A 83 -14.93 -0.56 8.84
C PRO A 83 -13.94 0.55 9.18
N LEU A 84 -13.32 1.15 8.18
CA LEU A 84 -12.46 2.31 8.32
C LEU A 84 -13.14 3.50 7.67
N THR A 85 -13.19 4.62 8.40
CA THR A 85 -13.77 5.86 7.89
C THR A 85 -12.76 6.63 7.03
N HIS A 86 -13.26 7.60 6.25
CA HIS A 86 -12.39 8.53 5.52
C HIS A 86 -11.40 9.24 6.46
N ARG A 87 -11.87 9.63 7.66
CA ARG A 87 -11.02 10.27 8.68
C ARG A 87 -9.91 9.35 9.16
N ASN A 88 -10.20 8.06 9.39
CA ASN A 88 -9.19 7.09 9.81
C ASN A 88 -8.06 6.97 8.78
N VAL A 89 -8.43 6.77 7.50
CA VAL A 89 -7.45 6.64 6.41
C VAL A 89 -6.63 7.91 6.23
N LEU A 90 -7.29 9.07 6.14
CA LEU A 90 -6.63 10.37 5.98
C LEU A 90 -5.70 10.70 7.14
N ALA A 91 -6.15 10.51 8.39
CA ALA A 91 -5.34 10.78 9.56
C ALA A 91 -4.08 9.90 9.57
N ASN A 92 -4.23 8.61 9.27
CA ASN A 92 -3.10 7.70 9.25
C ASN A 92 -2.09 8.03 8.12
N VAL A 93 -2.59 8.36 6.93
CA VAL A 93 -1.74 8.83 5.81
C VAL A 93 -0.94 10.08 6.23
N CYS A 94 -1.60 11.09 6.82
CA CYS A 94 -0.91 12.29 7.27
C CYS A 94 0.12 12.00 8.37
N GLN A 95 -0.21 11.14 9.34
CA GLN A 95 0.68 10.82 10.45
C GLN A 95 1.98 10.17 9.99
N PHE A 96 1.91 9.15 9.15
CA PHE A 96 3.14 8.52 8.70
C PHE A 96 3.80 9.28 7.54
N GLY A 97 3.04 10.00 6.72
CA GLY A 97 3.56 10.84 5.65
C GLY A 97 4.48 11.95 6.17
N THR A 98 4.05 12.63 7.25
CA THR A 98 4.90 13.65 7.92
C THR A 98 6.18 13.07 8.49
N ARG A 99 6.17 11.80 8.91
CA ARG A 99 7.36 11.12 9.44
C ARG A 99 8.33 10.67 8.35
N LEU A 100 7.81 10.22 7.21
CA LEU A 100 8.65 9.82 6.06
C LEU A 100 9.31 11.02 5.37
N SER A 101 8.68 12.19 5.43
CA SER A 101 9.20 13.43 4.81
C SER A 101 9.69 13.25 3.37
N LEU A 102 8.98 12.44 2.60
CA LEU A 102 9.34 12.16 1.22
C LEU A 102 9.06 13.40 0.34
N PRO A 103 9.98 13.77 -0.56
CA PRO A 103 9.69 14.77 -1.59
C PRO A 103 8.44 14.40 -2.39
N LYS A 104 7.63 15.39 -2.80
CA LYS A 104 6.36 15.16 -3.52
C LYS A 104 6.50 14.34 -4.81
N GLU A 105 7.66 14.43 -5.45
CA GLU A 105 7.96 13.69 -6.68
C GLU A 105 8.48 12.27 -6.43
N SER A 106 8.58 11.86 -5.16
CA SER A 106 9.06 10.54 -4.79
C SER A 106 8.19 9.44 -5.35
N GLY A 107 8.84 8.44 -5.93
CA GLY A 107 8.15 7.26 -6.42
C GLY A 107 8.01 6.18 -5.34
N ILE A 108 6.85 5.54 -5.31
CA ILE A 108 6.52 4.46 -4.38
C ILE A 108 6.19 3.20 -5.16
N LEU A 109 6.71 2.06 -4.72
CA LEU A 109 6.37 0.77 -5.30
C LEU A 109 5.09 0.22 -4.66
N GLY A 110 4.03 0.08 -5.45
CA GLY A 110 2.74 -0.49 -5.04
C GLY A 110 2.59 -1.94 -5.50
N CYS A 111 3.12 -2.89 -4.74
CA CYS A 111 3.00 -4.32 -5.04
C CYS A 111 2.32 -5.13 -3.93
N LEU A 112 2.02 -4.51 -2.78
CA LEU A 112 1.35 -5.18 -1.69
C LEU A 112 -0.14 -5.37 -1.98
N PRO A 113 -0.76 -6.46 -1.47
CA PRO A 113 -2.17 -6.75 -1.70
C PRO A 113 -3.08 -5.65 -1.15
N LEU A 114 -3.97 -5.11 -2.00
CA LEU A 114 -4.89 -4.02 -1.62
C LEU A 114 -6.02 -4.48 -0.68
N PHE A 115 -6.27 -5.78 -0.57
CA PHE A 115 -7.23 -6.32 0.39
C PHE A 115 -6.69 -6.37 1.83
N HIS A 116 -5.41 -6.05 2.02
CA HIS A 116 -4.77 -5.91 3.32
C HIS A 116 -4.53 -4.44 3.63
N SER A 117 -4.79 -4.00 4.87
CA SER A 117 -4.70 -2.60 5.28
C SER A 117 -3.33 -1.97 4.98
N PHE A 118 -2.25 -2.71 5.16
CA PHE A 118 -0.89 -2.26 4.84
C PHE A 118 -0.75 -1.92 3.35
N GLY A 119 -1.18 -2.80 2.45
CA GLY A 119 -1.20 -2.53 1.02
C GLY A 119 -2.16 -1.40 0.66
N CYS A 120 -3.39 -1.45 1.17
CA CYS A 120 -4.43 -0.49 0.83
C CYS A 120 -4.06 0.94 1.23
N THR A 121 -3.67 1.16 2.48
CA THR A 121 -3.38 2.52 2.95
C THR A 121 -2.04 3.01 2.44
N VAL A 122 -0.98 2.21 2.55
CA VAL A 122 0.38 2.72 2.32
C VAL A 122 0.79 2.66 0.85
N THR A 123 0.27 1.70 0.07
CA THR A 123 0.64 1.59 -1.35
C THR A 123 -0.44 2.08 -2.32
N LEU A 124 -1.62 2.47 -1.85
CA LEU A 124 -2.66 3.06 -2.69
C LEU A 124 -3.05 4.45 -2.20
N TRP A 125 -3.61 4.58 -0.99
CA TRP A 125 -4.13 5.85 -0.53
C TRP A 125 -3.05 6.90 -0.28
N PHE A 126 -1.94 6.50 0.34
CA PHE A 126 -0.84 7.43 0.63
C PHE A 126 -0.32 8.14 -0.63
N PRO A 127 0.12 7.43 -1.70
CA PRO A 127 0.61 8.12 -2.88
C PRO A 127 -0.47 8.97 -3.58
N ILE A 128 -1.75 8.56 -3.56
CA ILE A 128 -2.83 9.33 -4.15
C ILE A 128 -3.08 10.62 -3.38
N ILE A 129 -3.13 10.56 -2.05
CA ILE A 129 -3.43 11.70 -1.17
C ILE A 129 -2.27 12.68 -1.16
N GLU A 130 -1.03 12.20 -1.08
CA GLU A 130 0.17 13.04 -1.06
C GLU A 130 0.60 13.51 -2.47
N GLY A 131 -0.02 12.99 -3.53
CA GLY A 131 0.34 13.32 -4.91
C GLY A 131 1.69 12.74 -5.34
N ALA A 132 2.11 11.64 -4.71
CA ALA A 132 3.35 10.96 -5.03
C ALA A 132 3.21 10.05 -6.27
N LYS A 133 4.32 9.77 -6.95
CA LYS A 133 4.35 8.83 -8.07
C LYS A 133 4.12 7.40 -7.57
N LEU A 134 3.14 6.70 -8.14
CA LEU A 134 2.87 5.31 -7.84
C LEU A 134 3.21 4.42 -9.03
N VAL A 135 4.09 3.44 -8.82
CA VAL A 135 4.38 2.36 -9.77
C VAL A 135 3.80 1.07 -9.23
N THR A 136 2.82 0.52 -9.92
CA THR A 136 2.09 -0.68 -9.48
C THR A 136 2.60 -1.94 -10.16
N TYR A 137 2.62 -3.05 -9.40
CA TYR A 137 2.90 -4.37 -9.91
C TYR A 137 2.04 -5.43 -9.19
N PRO A 138 1.50 -6.43 -9.91
CA PRO A 138 0.47 -7.32 -9.35
C PRO A 138 0.98 -8.34 -8.32
N SER A 139 2.30 -8.55 -8.22
CA SER A 139 2.85 -9.62 -7.37
C SER A 139 4.05 -9.16 -6.56
N PRO A 140 4.02 -9.25 -5.22
CA PRO A 140 5.18 -8.95 -4.38
C PRO A 140 6.27 -10.04 -4.42
N LEU A 141 6.02 -11.17 -5.07
CA LEU A 141 6.92 -12.33 -5.10
C LEU A 141 7.97 -12.24 -6.23
N GLU A 142 7.73 -11.40 -7.22
CA GLU A 142 8.62 -11.22 -8.39
C GLU A 142 9.71 -10.17 -8.11
N THR A 143 10.48 -10.41 -7.04
CA THR A 143 11.42 -9.42 -6.48
C THR A 143 12.46 -8.91 -7.49
N LYS A 144 12.87 -9.72 -8.48
CA LYS A 144 13.76 -9.25 -9.54
C LYS A 144 13.09 -8.18 -10.40
N ARG A 145 11.86 -8.44 -10.89
CA ARG A 145 11.12 -7.47 -11.69
C ARG A 145 10.78 -6.21 -10.90
N LEU A 146 10.44 -6.37 -9.61
CA LEU A 146 10.18 -5.24 -8.72
C LEU A 146 11.43 -4.36 -8.54
N ALA A 147 12.62 -4.97 -8.41
CA ALA A 147 13.87 -4.23 -8.29
C ALA A 147 14.23 -3.49 -9.61
N GLU A 148 13.98 -4.11 -10.76
CA GLU A 148 14.11 -3.43 -12.06
C GLU A 148 13.20 -2.20 -12.14
N LEU A 149 11.94 -2.30 -11.70
CA LEU A 149 11.01 -1.16 -11.65
C LEU A 149 11.48 -0.06 -10.68
N ILE A 150 12.04 -0.44 -9.52
CA ILE A 150 12.62 0.51 -8.57
C ILE A 150 13.74 1.30 -9.27
N HIS A 151 14.64 0.62 -9.93
CA HIS A 151 15.76 1.24 -10.64
C HIS A 151 15.28 2.08 -11.84
N GLU A 152 14.43 1.51 -12.70
CA GLU A 152 13.91 2.15 -13.90
C GLU A 152 13.16 3.46 -13.60
N HIS A 153 12.35 3.45 -12.54
CA HIS A 153 11.52 4.58 -12.15
C HIS A 153 12.12 5.45 -11.04
N GLN A 154 13.32 5.13 -10.56
CA GLN A 154 14.02 5.83 -9.48
C GLN A 154 13.16 5.98 -8.22
N LEU A 155 12.54 4.86 -7.82
CA LEU A 155 11.62 4.86 -6.68
C LEU A 155 12.35 5.09 -5.37
N LYS A 156 11.69 5.74 -4.41
CA LYS A 156 12.27 6.18 -3.14
C LYS A 156 11.82 5.35 -1.94
N LEU A 157 10.64 4.74 -2.02
CA LEU A 157 10.05 3.97 -0.93
C LEU A 157 9.70 2.55 -1.40
N LEU A 158 10.26 1.58 -0.70
CA LEU A 158 9.88 0.16 -0.79
C LEU A 158 9.17 -0.25 0.51
N LEU A 159 7.96 -0.80 0.36
CA LEU A 159 7.19 -1.38 1.44
C LEU A 159 7.13 -2.90 1.23
N ALA A 160 7.53 -3.65 2.23
CA ALA A 160 7.61 -5.10 2.14
C ALA A 160 7.31 -5.77 3.48
N THR A 161 7.06 -7.08 3.47
CA THR A 161 7.18 -7.88 4.70
C THR A 161 8.60 -8.43 4.80
N PRO A 162 9.07 -8.83 5.99
CA PRO A 162 10.35 -9.52 6.15
C PRO A 162 10.47 -10.75 5.24
N THR A 163 9.37 -11.48 5.02
CA THR A 163 9.32 -12.61 4.09
C THR A 163 9.65 -12.18 2.65
N PHE A 164 9.12 -11.06 2.17
CA PHE A 164 9.45 -10.55 0.84
C PHE A 164 10.89 -10.04 0.75
N LEU A 165 11.43 -9.39 1.81
CA LEU A 165 12.83 -8.96 1.84
C LEU A 165 13.81 -10.12 1.63
N ARG A 166 13.50 -11.33 2.13
CA ARG A 166 14.32 -12.52 1.85
C ARG A 166 14.41 -12.83 0.35
N GLY A 167 13.36 -12.52 -0.40
CA GLY A 167 13.34 -12.64 -1.87
C GLY A 167 14.34 -11.70 -2.54
N TYR A 168 14.38 -10.44 -2.11
CA TYR A 168 15.37 -9.45 -2.58
C TYR A 168 16.79 -9.89 -2.23
N MET A 169 17.03 -10.35 -1.00
CA MET A 169 18.32 -10.85 -0.56
C MET A 169 18.90 -11.95 -1.48
N ARG A 170 18.04 -12.82 -2.00
CA ARG A 170 18.46 -13.98 -2.81
C ARG A 170 18.65 -13.67 -4.29
N ARG A 171 17.93 -12.69 -4.84
CA ARG A 171 17.74 -12.58 -6.30
C ARG A 171 18.08 -11.21 -6.88
N VAL A 172 18.35 -10.23 -6.05
CA VAL A 172 18.48 -8.83 -6.47
C VAL A 172 19.90 -8.33 -6.26
N GLU A 173 20.44 -7.66 -7.27
CA GLU A 173 21.73 -6.99 -7.17
C GLU A 173 21.59 -5.63 -6.46
N PRO A 174 22.60 -5.20 -5.69
CA PRO A 174 22.53 -3.98 -4.87
C PRO A 174 22.19 -2.71 -5.65
N GLU A 175 22.70 -2.59 -6.86
CA GLU A 175 22.57 -1.41 -7.71
C GLU A 175 21.11 -1.11 -8.05
N LEU A 176 20.26 -2.16 -8.16
CA LEU A 176 18.85 -2.01 -8.49
C LEU A 176 18.01 -1.35 -7.38
N LEU A 177 18.52 -1.32 -6.14
CA LEU A 177 17.87 -0.68 -5.01
C LEU A 177 18.56 0.64 -4.59
N SER A 178 19.53 1.11 -5.35
CA SER A 178 20.34 2.30 -4.99
C SER A 178 19.52 3.57 -4.84
N SER A 179 18.42 3.71 -5.61
CA SER A 179 17.55 4.89 -5.59
C SER A 179 16.66 4.99 -4.34
N LEU A 180 16.50 3.90 -3.58
CA LEU A 180 15.63 3.90 -2.40
C LEU A 180 16.22 4.79 -1.30
N ASP A 181 15.36 5.62 -0.72
CA ASP A 181 15.67 6.35 0.51
C ASP A 181 15.18 5.55 1.73
N TYR A 182 14.03 4.91 1.62
CA TYR A 182 13.43 4.13 2.70
C TYR A 182 13.02 2.72 2.26
N VAL A 183 13.30 1.77 3.13
CA VAL A 183 12.74 0.40 3.08
C VAL A 183 12.00 0.20 4.39
N VAL A 184 10.67 0.10 4.34
CA VAL A 184 9.83 -0.08 5.52
C VAL A 184 9.20 -1.47 5.50
N THR A 185 9.32 -2.18 6.59
CA THR A 185 8.71 -3.52 6.76
C THR A 185 7.58 -3.46 7.77
N GLY A 186 6.58 -4.30 7.53
CA GLY A 186 5.43 -4.41 8.43
C GLY A 186 4.74 -5.77 8.30
N ALA A 187 3.68 -5.94 9.05
CA ALA A 187 2.84 -7.15 9.14
C ALA A 187 3.51 -8.38 9.76
N GLU A 188 4.84 -8.42 9.84
CA GLU A 188 5.62 -9.49 10.47
C GLU A 188 6.76 -8.84 11.25
N LYS A 189 7.21 -9.48 12.34
CA LYS A 189 8.38 -9.05 13.09
C LYS A 189 9.64 -9.10 12.21
N LEU A 190 10.40 -8.02 12.16
CA LEU A 190 11.66 -7.96 11.44
C LEU A 190 12.79 -8.63 12.26
N PRO A 191 13.35 -9.77 11.81
CA PRO A 191 14.49 -10.37 12.49
C PRO A 191 15.75 -9.49 12.35
N SER A 192 16.45 -9.24 13.45
CA SER A 192 17.64 -8.37 13.48
C SER A 192 18.72 -8.82 12.48
N ASN A 193 18.95 -10.14 12.38
CA ASN A 193 19.91 -10.70 11.43
C ASN A 193 19.53 -10.43 9.96
N LEU A 194 18.23 -10.38 9.64
CA LEU A 194 17.76 -10.03 8.30
C LEU A 194 17.99 -8.53 8.04
N ALA A 195 17.66 -7.67 8.99
CA ALA A 195 17.86 -6.24 8.88
C ALA A 195 19.34 -5.90 8.65
N GLU A 196 20.23 -6.46 9.47
CA GLU A 196 21.68 -6.27 9.34
C GLU A 196 22.21 -6.78 8.00
N SER A 197 21.80 -7.99 7.59
CA SER A 197 22.24 -8.58 6.33
C SER A 197 21.75 -7.78 5.13
N PHE A 198 20.53 -7.27 5.19
CA PHE A 198 19.96 -6.41 4.15
C PHE A 198 20.73 -5.09 4.08
N GLY A 199 20.98 -4.48 5.24
CA GLY A 199 21.80 -3.27 5.36
C GLY A 199 23.20 -3.43 4.77
N LYS A 200 23.88 -4.54 5.10
CA LYS A 200 25.21 -4.87 4.55
C LYS A 200 25.20 -5.05 3.03
N LYS A 201 24.17 -5.73 2.49
CA LYS A 201 24.10 -6.00 1.07
C LYS A 201 23.70 -4.77 0.25
N PHE A 202 22.68 -4.03 0.68
CA PHE A 202 22.06 -2.97 -0.12
C PHE A 202 22.42 -1.55 0.33
N GLY A 203 23.17 -1.40 1.43
CA GLY A 203 23.47 -0.09 2.02
C GLY A 203 22.26 0.64 2.59
N LYS A 204 21.14 -0.09 2.81
CA LYS A 204 19.86 0.45 3.28
C LYS A 204 19.36 -0.39 4.44
N LEU A 205 19.26 0.19 5.64
CA LEU A 205 18.69 -0.50 6.78
C LEU A 205 17.15 -0.49 6.67
N PRO A 206 16.49 -1.66 6.71
CA PRO A 206 15.04 -1.70 6.76
C PRO A 206 14.50 -1.20 8.10
N PHE A 207 13.47 -0.38 8.07
CA PHE A 207 12.76 0.13 9.24
C PHE A 207 11.53 -0.71 9.53
N GLU A 208 11.28 -1.01 10.80
CA GLU A 208 10.12 -1.79 11.20
C GLU A 208 8.95 -0.87 11.49
N GLY A 209 7.79 -1.20 10.91
CA GLY A 209 6.51 -0.60 11.21
C GLY A 209 5.58 -1.60 11.86
N TYR A 210 4.83 -1.16 12.85
CA TYR A 210 3.81 -1.93 13.53
C TYR A 210 2.43 -1.31 13.30
N GLY A 211 1.43 -2.18 13.19
CA GLY A 211 0.06 -1.74 13.07
C GLY A 211 -0.92 -2.90 12.94
N LEU A 212 -2.19 -2.55 13.01
CA LEU A 212 -3.32 -3.46 12.91
C LEU A 212 -4.29 -2.92 11.88
N THR A 213 -5.17 -3.74 11.34
CA THR A 213 -6.22 -3.26 10.43
C THR A 213 -7.06 -2.17 11.09
N GLU A 214 -7.35 -2.34 12.37
CA GLU A 214 -8.11 -1.40 13.20
C GLU A 214 -7.41 -0.05 13.43
N THR A 215 -6.10 0.04 13.18
CA THR A 215 -5.32 1.28 13.31
C THR A 215 -5.04 1.98 11.97
N SER A 216 -5.53 1.47 10.84
CA SER A 216 -5.63 2.09 9.50
C SER A 216 -4.36 2.19 8.62
N PRO A 217 -3.30 1.39 8.69
CA PRO A 217 -2.90 0.38 9.66
C PRO A 217 -1.83 0.84 10.63
N ALA A 218 -1.06 1.93 10.32
CA ALA A 218 0.19 2.23 10.99
C ALA A 218 -0.01 2.86 12.37
N THR A 219 0.57 2.23 13.38
CA THR A 219 0.63 2.77 14.74
C THR A 219 2.01 3.35 15.02
N ASN A 220 3.04 2.62 14.67
CA ASN A 220 4.43 2.97 14.93
C ASN A 220 5.28 2.65 13.69
N VAL A 221 6.28 3.48 13.45
CA VAL A 221 7.33 3.22 12.45
C VAL A 221 8.66 3.65 13.05
N ASN A 222 9.62 2.74 13.09
CA ASN A 222 10.98 3.05 13.46
C ASN A 222 11.65 3.70 12.24
N LEU A 223 11.82 5.00 12.27
CA LEU A 223 12.55 5.74 11.24
C LEU A 223 13.90 6.21 11.82
N PRO A 224 14.89 6.52 10.96
CA PRO A 224 16.12 7.14 11.44
C PRO A 224 15.78 8.44 12.16
N ASP A 225 16.58 8.76 13.16
CA ASP A 225 16.48 10.06 13.80
C ASP A 225 16.72 11.14 12.73
N PRO A 226 15.92 12.21 12.72
CA PRO A 226 16.25 13.37 11.90
C PRO A 226 17.66 13.83 12.29
N GLU A 227 18.49 14.15 11.31
CA GLU A 227 19.78 14.78 11.58
C GLU A 227 19.54 15.93 12.55
N ALA A 228 20.22 15.91 13.70
CA ALA A 228 20.05 16.95 14.69
C ALA A 228 20.42 18.28 14.02
N PRO A 229 19.52 19.27 14.03
CA PRO A 229 19.94 20.62 13.66
C PRO A 229 21.10 20.99 14.59
N ASP A 230 22.10 21.70 14.08
CA ASP A 230 23.38 22.01 14.73
C ASP A 230 23.25 22.71 16.09
N ASP A 231 22.11 22.78 16.72
CA ASP A 231 21.86 23.46 17.98
C ASP A 231 20.94 22.64 18.89
N HIS A 232 21.55 22.04 19.92
CA HIS A 232 21.07 21.61 21.24
C HIS A 232 19.59 21.26 21.47
N THR A 233 18.80 20.98 20.46
CA THR A 233 17.43 20.49 20.62
C THR A 233 17.47 19.00 20.96
N PRO A 234 16.91 18.53 22.08
CA PRO A 234 16.90 17.12 22.42
C PRO A 234 16.09 16.36 21.35
N VAL A 235 16.78 15.61 20.50
CA VAL A 235 16.17 14.73 19.52
C VAL A 235 15.71 13.49 20.28
N ILE A 236 14.41 13.19 20.19
CA ILE A 236 13.86 11.93 20.72
C ILE A 236 14.34 10.80 19.82
N THR A 237 15.35 10.09 20.25
CA THR A 237 15.88 8.93 19.56
C THR A 237 14.91 7.74 19.71
N CYS A 238 14.18 7.40 18.67
CA CYS A 238 13.23 6.28 18.66
C CYS A 238 13.63 5.10 17.74
N SER A 239 14.83 5.09 17.21
CA SER A 239 15.29 4.06 16.26
C SER A 239 16.06 2.92 16.91
N LYS A 240 15.45 2.24 17.88
CA LYS A 240 16.01 0.96 18.36
C LYS A 240 15.29 -0.20 17.66
N LEU A 241 16.01 -0.97 16.85
CA LEU A 241 15.55 -2.26 16.35
C LEU A 241 15.01 -3.10 17.53
N GLY A 242 13.73 -3.47 17.46
CA GLY A 242 13.11 -4.28 18.50
C GLY A 242 12.41 -3.51 19.63
N SER A 243 12.23 -2.20 19.51
CA SER A 243 11.47 -1.38 20.47
C SER A 243 9.98 -1.20 20.12
N VAL A 244 9.48 -1.96 19.14
CA VAL A 244 8.05 -2.02 18.75
C VAL A 244 7.41 -3.27 19.28
#